data_150809a8cea27748f3bc46a7c4237034
#
_entry.id   150809a8cea27748f3bc46a7c4237034
#
_cell.length_a   1.000
_cell.length_b   1.000
_cell.length_c   1.000
_cell.angle_alpha   90.00
_cell.angle_beta   90.00
_cell.angle_gamma   90.00
#
_symmetry.space_group_name_H-M   'P 1'
#
loop_
_entity.id
_entity.type
_entity.pdbx_description
1 polymer ?
#
loop_
_entity_poly.entity_id
_entity_poly.type
_entity_poly.pdbx_seq_one_letter_code
_entity_poly.pdbx_strand_id
1 'polypeptide(L)'
;MILLKIVLNVELAHLKMQNNHKNIFIIAGEVSGDVLGGRIMQQMPEMQFVGIGCENMQRAGLKSIFPMSDLAVMGIIEVLAHARTLTARINQTVNRIIAERPDIVLTIDAPGFAKGVIKKLRKTSAGQKLIESGLQFHHVVAPQVWAWRSGRAKKYAKTFDKLYAFFEFEVPYFTKHGLDTVAVGHPIANGLIGKKSRKSSEEKIISLIPGSRMSEVKRLLPVMHDTMDMLCRNGYTGYKFVIPVVEPTEEYIKNEIKHWRFKPELVSAHDRYDLFKKTYIAIAASGTVSAELAMLHIPTIVVYKMNPITTWIGKQIIKVEWVSLVNILLNRTVYPEILGNNVTPENILNAFQQLTIPSNREKIINDLTEADKLWLPHGIDAAQTIAQHIQQLS
;
A
#
# COMPACT_ATOMS: atom_id res chain seq x y z
N MET A 1 -59.12 -5.55 15.81
CA MET A 1 -58.33 -6.06 14.64
C MET A 1 -57.51 -4.97 13.97
N ILE A 2 -58.01 -3.75 13.76
CA ILE A 2 -57.29 -2.63 13.14
C ILE A 2 -56.14 -2.10 14.03
N LEU A 3 -56.39 -1.91 15.36
CA LEU A 3 -55.36 -1.46 16.29
C LEU A 3 -54.17 -2.42 16.41
N LEU A 4 -54.43 -3.73 16.39
CA LEU A 4 -53.37 -4.75 16.44
C LEU A 4 -52.48 -4.73 15.19
N LYS A 5 -53.03 -4.46 13.99
CA LYS A 5 -52.29 -4.27 12.75
C LYS A 5 -51.45 -2.99 12.77
N ILE A 6 -51.94 -1.91 13.38
CA ILE A 6 -51.21 -0.64 13.51
C ILE A 6 -50.05 -0.82 14.47
N VAL A 7 -50.25 -1.45 15.62
CA VAL A 7 -49.20 -1.72 16.61
C VAL A 7 -48.12 -2.65 15.99
N LEU A 8 -48.54 -3.73 15.31
CA LEU A 8 -47.59 -4.64 14.63
C LEU A 8 -46.79 -3.93 13.52
N ASN A 9 -47.42 -3.03 12.77
CA ASN A 9 -46.77 -2.25 11.73
C ASN A 9 -45.80 -1.20 12.31
N VAL A 10 -46.16 -0.60 13.46
CA VAL A 10 -45.29 0.35 14.17
C VAL A 10 -44.11 -0.39 14.82
N GLU A 11 -44.30 -1.57 15.41
CA GLU A 11 -43.22 -2.42 15.92
C GLU A 11 -42.35 -2.95 14.80
N LEU A 12 -42.90 -3.39 13.67
CA LEU A 12 -42.17 -3.78 12.48
C LEU A 12 -41.39 -2.60 11.86
N ALA A 13 -41.96 -1.39 11.89
CA ALA A 13 -41.28 -0.17 11.45
C ALA A 13 -40.17 0.22 12.44
N HIS A 14 -40.39 0.09 13.75
CA HIS A 14 -39.36 0.30 14.79
C HIS A 14 -38.27 -0.75 14.74
N LEU A 15 -38.60 -2.03 14.52
CA LEU A 15 -37.61 -3.10 14.28
C LEU A 15 -36.82 -2.91 12.97
N LYS A 16 -37.46 -2.38 11.92
CA LYS A 16 -36.79 -1.99 10.69
C LYS A 16 -35.91 -0.75 10.88
N MET A 17 -36.31 0.21 11.69
CA MET A 17 -35.47 1.37 12.03
C MET A 17 -34.31 1.01 12.98
N GLN A 18 -34.48 0.04 13.87
CA GLN A 18 -33.40 -0.46 14.73
C GLN A 18 -32.40 -1.38 13.98
N ASN A 19 -32.78 -1.94 12.81
CA ASN A 19 -31.98 -2.87 12.03
C ASN A 19 -31.38 -2.22 10.76
N ASN A 20 -31.25 -0.90 10.70
CA ASN A 20 -30.66 -0.22 9.53
C ASN A 20 -29.11 -0.20 9.56
N HIS A 21 -28.49 -1.03 10.41
CA HIS A 21 -27.05 -1.21 10.40
C HIS A 21 -26.65 -2.21 9.33
N LYS A 22 -25.90 -1.76 8.34
CA LYS A 22 -25.35 -2.65 7.31
C LYS A 22 -24.38 -3.66 7.93
N ASN A 23 -24.53 -4.89 7.48
CA ASN A 23 -23.59 -5.96 7.78
C ASN A 23 -22.49 -5.99 6.72
N ILE A 24 -21.24 -5.87 7.13
CA ILE A 24 -20.09 -5.86 6.21
C ILE A 24 -19.25 -7.10 6.42
N PHE A 25 -19.06 -7.86 5.35
CA PHE A 25 -18.09 -8.94 5.36
C PHE A 25 -16.73 -8.42 4.84
N ILE A 26 -15.78 -8.22 5.76
CA ILE A 26 -14.49 -7.59 5.45
C ILE A 26 -13.38 -8.64 5.32
N ILE A 27 -12.54 -8.53 4.28
CA ILE A 27 -11.44 -9.45 4.00
C ILE A 27 -10.16 -8.66 3.79
N ALA A 28 -9.20 -8.80 4.69
CA ALA A 28 -7.81 -8.37 4.49
C ALA A 28 -6.94 -9.56 4.10
N GLY A 29 -6.03 -9.37 3.14
CA GLY A 29 -5.12 -10.42 2.68
C GLY A 29 -3.67 -10.24 3.10
N GLU A 30 -3.31 -9.05 3.60
CA GLU A 30 -1.96 -8.69 4.00
C GLU A 30 -1.98 -7.78 5.23
N VAL A 31 -0.84 -7.62 5.90
CA VAL A 31 -0.71 -6.79 7.11
C VAL A 31 -1.13 -5.34 6.86
N SER A 32 -0.76 -4.76 5.71
CA SER A 32 -1.18 -3.42 5.31
C SER A 32 -2.69 -3.30 5.14
N GLY A 33 -3.31 -4.34 4.61
CA GLY A 33 -4.77 -4.44 4.49
C GLY A 33 -5.46 -4.56 5.85
N ASP A 34 -4.87 -5.29 6.80
CA ASP A 34 -5.37 -5.40 8.17
C ASP A 34 -5.32 -4.06 8.92
N VAL A 35 -4.23 -3.31 8.77
CA VAL A 35 -4.11 -1.95 9.33
C VAL A 35 -5.18 -1.04 8.77
N LEU A 36 -5.35 -1.01 7.45
CA LEU A 36 -6.38 -0.18 6.81
C LEU A 36 -7.80 -0.63 7.18
N GLY A 37 -8.05 -1.95 7.21
CA GLY A 37 -9.32 -2.53 7.61
C GLY A 37 -9.71 -2.17 9.03
N GLY A 38 -8.77 -2.25 9.98
CA GLY A 38 -9.00 -1.83 11.38
C GLY A 38 -9.39 -0.34 11.48
N ARG A 39 -8.72 0.52 10.69
CA ARG A 39 -9.05 1.96 10.65
C ARG A 39 -10.42 2.22 10.02
N ILE A 40 -10.79 1.49 8.95
CA ILE A 40 -12.12 1.58 8.34
C ILE A 40 -13.21 1.18 9.35
N MET A 41 -13.02 0.08 10.07
CA MET A 41 -13.96 -0.39 11.10
C MET A 41 -14.14 0.65 12.22
N GLN A 42 -13.05 1.29 12.66
CA GLN A 42 -13.09 2.34 13.68
C GLN A 42 -13.90 3.58 13.25
N GLN A 43 -14.03 3.85 11.94
CA GLN A 43 -14.85 4.94 11.41
C GLN A 43 -16.34 4.60 11.32
N MET A 44 -16.73 3.34 11.53
CA MET A 44 -18.11 2.85 11.43
C MET A 44 -18.46 1.95 12.62
N PRO A 45 -18.39 2.48 13.88
CA PRO A 45 -18.59 1.67 15.09
C PRO A 45 -20.01 1.11 15.21
N GLU A 46 -20.97 1.69 14.51
CA GLU A 46 -22.37 1.24 14.46
C GLU A 46 -22.59 0.04 13.54
N MET A 47 -21.63 -0.28 12.67
CA MET A 47 -21.79 -1.38 11.71
C MET A 47 -21.26 -2.70 12.26
N GLN A 48 -21.87 -3.80 11.82
CA GLN A 48 -21.42 -5.13 12.17
C GLN A 48 -20.41 -5.65 11.15
N PHE A 49 -19.27 -6.13 11.66
CA PHE A 49 -18.20 -6.67 10.83
C PHE A 49 -17.94 -8.15 11.15
N VAL A 50 -17.93 -8.96 10.10
CA VAL A 50 -17.50 -10.35 10.13
C VAL A 50 -16.49 -10.54 9.00
N GLY A 51 -15.51 -11.42 9.15
CA GLY A 51 -14.60 -11.63 8.01
C GLY A 51 -13.24 -12.20 8.38
N ILE A 52 -12.22 -11.73 7.66
CA ILE A 52 -10.84 -12.21 7.77
C ILE A 52 -9.92 -11.02 7.99
N GLY A 53 -9.19 -11.03 9.08
CA GLY A 53 -8.23 -10.01 9.46
C GLY A 53 -7.27 -10.54 10.51
N CYS A 54 -6.37 -9.67 10.91
CA CYS A 54 -5.36 -9.95 11.91
C CYS A 54 -5.51 -9.00 13.11
N GLU A 55 -4.43 -8.66 13.76
CA GLU A 55 -4.38 -7.97 15.05
C GLU A 55 -5.08 -6.61 15.05
N ASN A 56 -4.91 -5.79 13.99
CA ASN A 56 -5.51 -4.45 13.93
C ASN A 56 -7.04 -4.50 13.79
N MET A 57 -7.54 -5.35 12.90
CA MET A 57 -8.98 -5.54 12.74
C MET A 57 -9.60 -6.24 13.96
N GLN A 58 -8.86 -7.17 14.60
CA GLN A 58 -9.31 -7.81 15.85
C GLN A 58 -9.41 -6.79 16.99
N ARG A 59 -8.46 -5.87 17.13
CA ARG A 59 -8.53 -4.75 18.10
C ARG A 59 -9.72 -3.82 17.82
N ALA A 60 -10.13 -3.71 16.56
CA ALA A 60 -11.33 -2.98 16.16
C ALA A 60 -12.64 -3.80 16.32
N GLY A 61 -12.57 -5.02 16.89
CA GLY A 61 -13.75 -5.85 17.21
C GLY A 61 -14.03 -7.00 16.22
N LEU A 62 -13.21 -7.21 15.18
CA LEU A 62 -13.41 -8.32 14.25
C LEU A 62 -13.13 -9.68 14.92
N LYS A 63 -14.03 -10.62 14.73
CA LYS A 63 -13.75 -12.05 14.98
C LYS A 63 -13.40 -12.70 13.66
N SER A 64 -12.09 -12.91 13.42
CA SER A 64 -11.60 -13.54 12.18
C SER A 64 -12.05 -15.01 12.10
N ILE A 65 -12.55 -15.43 10.94
CA ILE A 65 -13.07 -16.80 10.72
C ILE A 65 -11.95 -17.83 10.55
N PHE A 66 -10.73 -17.40 10.21
CA PHE A 66 -9.49 -18.19 10.23
C PHE A 66 -8.27 -17.24 10.22
N PRO A 67 -7.05 -17.73 10.51
CA PRO A 67 -5.86 -16.91 10.49
C PRO A 67 -5.59 -16.30 9.11
N MET A 68 -5.38 -14.97 9.04
CA MET A 68 -5.08 -14.26 7.78
C MET A 68 -3.80 -14.79 7.10
N SER A 69 -2.86 -15.35 7.88
CA SER A 69 -1.63 -15.99 7.36
C SER A 69 -1.90 -17.06 6.32
N ASP A 70 -3.07 -17.73 6.36
CA ASP A 70 -3.45 -18.75 5.38
C ASP A 70 -3.67 -18.17 3.97
N LEU A 71 -3.80 -16.85 3.85
CA LEU A 71 -3.93 -16.11 2.58
C LEU A 71 -2.59 -15.58 2.07
N ALA A 72 -1.58 -15.45 2.94
CA ALA A 72 -0.27 -14.87 2.64
C ALA A 72 0.64 -15.86 1.90
N VAL A 73 0.20 -16.35 0.73
CA VAL A 73 1.00 -17.25 -0.10
C VAL A 73 1.66 -16.45 -1.22
N MET A 74 2.97 -16.22 -1.11
CA MET A 74 3.77 -15.53 -2.14
C MET A 74 4.59 -16.55 -2.94
N GLY A 75 4.45 -16.51 -4.28
CA GLY A 75 5.21 -17.35 -5.20
C GLY A 75 4.39 -18.43 -5.90
N ILE A 76 4.75 -18.75 -7.15
CA ILE A 76 3.99 -19.71 -7.98
C ILE A 76 4.07 -21.13 -7.40
N ILE A 77 5.20 -21.52 -6.83
CA ILE A 77 5.44 -22.85 -6.27
C ILE A 77 4.69 -23.01 -4.96
N GLU A 78 4.71 -21.98 -4.09
CA GLU A 78 4.00 -21.97 -2.82
C GLU A 78 2.47 -21.96 -3.04
N VAL A 79 1.97 -21.22 -4.04
CA VAL A 79 0.55 -21.25 -4.42
C VAL A 79 0.10 -22.66 -4.82
N LEU A 80 0.91 -23.43 -5.54
CA LEU A 80 0.59 -24.82 -5.91
C LEU A 80 0.59 -25.76 -4.69
N ALA A 81 1.54 -25.59 -3.78
CA ALA A 81 1.61 -26.41 -2.56
C ALA A 81 0.41 -26.12 -1.62
N HIS A 82 -0.07 -24.88 -1.57
CA HIS A 82 -1.17 -24.46 -0.70
C HIS A 82 -2.54 -24.40 -1.40
N ALA A 83 -2.65 -24.86 -2.66
CA ALA A 83 -3.89 -24.79 -3.44
C ALA A 83 -5.10 -25.46 -2.76
N ARG A 84 -4.88 -26.58 -2.04
CA ARG A 84 -5.93 -27.27 -1.28
C ARG A 84 -6.41 -26.41 -0.11
N THR A 85 -5.50 -25.84 0.67
CA THR A 85 -5.81 -24.94 1.80
C THR A 85 -6.57 -23.71 1.30
N LEU A 86 -6.07 -23.07 0.24
CA LEU A 86 -6.72 -21.89 -0.36
C LEU A 86 -8.14 -22.21 -0.83
N THR A 87 -8.35 -23.37 -1.48
CA THR A 87 -9.67 -23.83 -1.90
C THR A 87 -10.60 -24.07 -0.71
N ALA A 88 -10.10 -24.69 0.37
CA ALA A 88 -10.86 -24.90 1.60
C ALA A 88 -11.26 -23.55 2.25
N ARG A 89 -10.33 -22.58 2.30
CA ARG A 89 -10.60 -21.22 2.84
C ARG A 89 -11.59 -20.45 1.98
N ILE A 90 -11.54 -20.56 0.65
CA ILE A 90 -12.57 -20.00 -0.25
C ILE A 90 -13.94 -20.61 0.07
N ASN A 91 -14.03 -21.92 0.26
CA ASN A 91 -15.29 -22.59 0.59
C ASN A 91 -15.84 -22.12 1.94
N GLN A 92 -14.98 -22.07 2.97
CA GLN A 92 -15.35 -21.60 4.30
C GLN A 92 -15.86 -20.15 4.25
N THR A 93 -15.18 -19.28 3.50
CA THR A 93 -15.57 -17.86 3.33
C THR A 93 -16.91 -17.75 2.64
N VAL A 94 -17.13 -18.47 1.54
CA VAL A 94 -18.43 -18.48 0.82
C VAL A 94 -19.56 -18.94 1.73
N ASN A 95 -19.38 -20.04 2.47
CA ASN A 95 -20.41 -20.53 3.38
C ASN A 95 -20.72 -19.51 4.49
N ARG A 96 -19.69 -18.80 4.99
CA ARG A 96 -19.89 -17.77 6.01
C ARG A 96 -20.61 -16.55 5.45
N ILE A 97 -20.27 -16.09 4.24
CA ILE A 97 -21.00 -15.00 3.56
C ILE A 97 -22.49 -15.35 3.39
N ILE A 98 -22.79 -16.59 2.97
CA ILE A 98 -24.18 -17.07 2.81
C ILE A 98 -24.92 -17.08 4.14
N ALA A 99 -24.25 -17.46 5.24
CA ALA A 99 -24.85 -17.49 6.57
C ALA A 99 -25.09 -16.08 7.15
N GLU A 100 -24.12 -15.19 7.00
CA GLU A 100 -24.16 -13.82 7.54
C GLU A 100 -25.05 -12.87 6.75
N ARG A 101 -25.28 -13.14 5.46
CA ARG A 101 -26.07 -12.31 4.56
C ARG A 101 -25.65 -10.84 4.62
N PRO A 102 -24.38 -10.51 4.38
CA PRO A 102 -23.93 -9.13 4.43
C PRO A 102 -24.52 -8.31 3.27
N ASP A 103 -24.59 -7.00 3.46
CA ASP A 103 -24.94 -6.04 2.41
C ASP A 103 -23.75 -5.76 1.49
N ILE A 104 -22.54 -5.81 2.07
CA ILE A 104 -21.30 -5.52 1.36
C ILE A 104 -20.24 -6.59 1.70
N VAL A 105 -19.55 -7.10 0.68
CA VAL A 105 -18.29 -7.82 0.82
C VAL A 105 -17.16 -6.85 0.45
N LEU A 106 -16.47 -6.32 1.46
CA LEU A 106 -15.34 -5.40 1.32
C LEU A 106 -14.04 -6.18 1.35
N THR A 107 -13.29 -6.14 0.27
CA THR A 107 -11.98 -6.81 0.17
C THR A 107 -10.86 -5.79 0.09
N ILE A 108 -9.80 -5.99 0.87
CA ILE A 108 -8.63 -5.11 0.92
C ILE A 108 -7.43 -5.91 0.47
N ASP A 109 -6.88 -5.53 -0.69
CA ASP A 109 -5.81 -6.28 -1.35
C ASP A 109 -6.20 -7.76 -1.64
N ALA A 110 -5.23 -8.69 -1.78
CA ALA A 110 -5.45 -10.11 -2.05
C ALA A 110 -6.46 -10.39 -3.20
N PRO A 111 -6.32 -9.76 -4.38
CA PRO A 111 -7.32 -9.84 -5.45
C PRO A 111 -7.52 -11.25 -5.99
N GLY A 112 -6.55 -12.13 -5.82
CA GLY A 112 -6.65 -13.55 -6.20
C GLY A 112 -7.69 -14.29 -5.37
N PHE A 113 -7.62 -14.16 -4.06
CA PHE A 113 -8.55 -14.76 -3.11
C PHE A 113 -9.95 -14.15 -3.25
N ALA A 114 -10.06 -12.82 -3.28
CA ALA A 114 -11.31 -12.10 -3.47
C ALA A 114 -12.08 -12.58 -4.71
N LYS A 115 -11.40 -12.66 -5.86
CA LYS A 115 -12.00 -13.18 -7.12
C LYS A 115 -12.43 -14.64 -6.99
N GLY A 116 -11.65 -15.47 -6.29
CA GLY A 116 -12.00 -16.86 -6.03
C GLY A 116 -13.30 -16.99 -5.24
N VAL A 117 -13.44 -16.23 -4.17
CA VAL A 117 -14.65 -16.16 -3.32
C VAL A 117 -15.85 -15.71 -4.13
N ILE A 118 -15.77 -14.56 -4.83
CA ILE A 118 -16.86 -14.00 -5.62
C ILE A 118 -17.27 -14.94 -6.76
N LYS A 119 -16.30 -15.52 -7.48
CA LYS A 119 -16.58 -16.49 -8.54
C LYS A 119 -17.32 -17.71 -8.03
N LYS A 120 -16.95 -18.20 -6.84
CA LYS A 120 -17.60 -19.36 -6.24
C LYS A 120 -18.99 -19.00 -5.72
N LEU A 121 -19.15 -17.87 -5.04
CA LEU A 121 -20.43 -17.38 -4.56
C LEU A 121 -21.46 -17.24 -5.70
N ARG A 122 -21.06 -16.65 -6.84
CA ARG A 122 -21.89 -16.52 -8.04
C ARG A 122 -22.32 -17.87 -8.68
N LYS A 123 -21.66 -18.96 -8.32
CA LYS A 123 -21.99 -20.33 -8.80
C LYS A 123 -22.96 -21.08 -7.89
N THR A 124 -23.21 -20.60 -6.69
CA THR A 124 -24.15 -21.22 -5.74
C THR A 124 -25.52 -20.57 -5.84
N SER A 125 -26.60 -21.34 -5.74
CA SER A 125 -27.98 -20.80 -5.76
C SER A 125 -28.23 -19.82 -4.61
N ALA A 126 -27.68 -20.11 -3.41
CA ALA A 126 -27.77 -19.21 -2.26
C ALA A 126 -27.03 -17.89 -2.48
N GLY A 127 -25.84 -17.94 -3.10
CA GLY A 127 -25.08 -16.75 -3.44
C GLY A 127 -25.74 -15.89 -4.51
N GLN A 128 -26.35 -16.51 -5.52
CA GLN A 128 -27.13 -15.79 -6.53
C GLN A 128 -28.30 -15.03 -5.90
N LYS A 129 -29.05 -15.67 -5.00
CA LYS A 129 -30.14 -15.01 -4.24
C LYS A 129 -29.65 -13.82 -3.42
N LEU A 130 -28.45 -13.90 -2.80
CA LEU A 130 -27.88 -12.76 -2.07
C LEU A 130 -27.52 -11.60 -3.03
N ILE A 131 -26.96 -11.89 -4.20
CA ILE A 131 -26.64 -10.87 -5.20
C ILE A 131 -27.93 -10.24 -5.74
N GLU A 132 -28.94 -11.02 -6.03
CA GLU A 132 -30.26 -10.54 -6.46
C GLU A 132 -30.95 -9.69 -5.36
N SER A 133 -30.67 -9.95 -4.08
CA SER A 133 -31.16 -9.13 -2.95
C SER A 133 -30.33 -7.88 -2.67
N GLY A 134 -29.30 -7.58 -3.47
CA GLY A 134 -28.54 -6.34 -3.39
C GLY A 134 -27.14 -6.43 -2.78
N LEU A 135 -26.60 -7.65 -2.54
CA LEU A 135 -25.21 -7.80 -2.08
C LEU A 135 -24.23 -7.15 -3.06
N GLN A 136 -23.38 -6.24 -2.56
CA GLN A 136 -22.35 -5.55 -3.32
C GLN A 136 -20.93 -6.06 -3.01
N PHE A 137 -20.08 -6.04 -4.02
CA PHE A 137 -18.67 -6.40 -3.91
C PHE A 137 -17.79 -5.16 -4.07
N HIS A 138 -17.18 -4.73 -2.97
CA HIS A 138 -16.27 -3.59 -2.94
C HIS A 138 -14.83 -4.06 -2.82
N HIS A 139 -13.91 -3.36 -3.49
CA HIS A 139 -12.49 -3.66 -3.42
C HIS A 139 -11.67 -2.41 -3.13
N VAL A 140 -10.73 -2.54 -2.24
CA VAL A 140 -9.74 -1.50 -1.94
C VAL A 140 -8.39 -1.93 -2.51
N VAL A 141 -7.64 -1.02 -3.05
CA VAL A 141 -6.37 -1.17 -3.77
C VAL A 141 -6.55 -1.52 -5.25
N ALA A 142 -6.44 -0.50 -6.09
CA ALA A 142 -6.42 -0.68 -7.54
C ALA A 142 -5.16 -1.46 -7.99
N PRO A 143 -5.27 -2.44 -8.89
CA PRO A 143 -4.09 -3.04 -9.49
C PRO A 143 -3.42 -2.03 -10.42
N GLN A 144 -2.10 -1.97 -10.43
CA GLN A 144 -1.29 -1.04 -11.23
C GLN A 144 -1.43 -1.33 -12.75
N VAL A 145 -2.64 -1.13 -13.29
CA VAL A 145 -2.96 -1.37 -14.71
C VAL A 145 -2.34 -0.33 -15.64
N TRP A 146 -1.97 0.80 -15.11
CA TRP A 146 -1.25 1.87 -15.78
C TRP A 146 0.22 1.49 -16.06
N ALA A 147 0.83 0.64 -15.22
CA ALA A 147 2.20 0.17 -15.39
C ALA A 147 2.28 -1.08 -16.28
N TRP A 148 1.38 -2.03 -16.14
CA TRP A 148 1.41 -3.30 -16.85
C TRP A 148 0.06 -4.02 -16.86
N ARG A 149 -0.18 -4.84 -17.90
CA ARG A 149 -1.40 -5.66 -18.05
C ARG A 149 -2.71 -4.86 -17.89
N SER A 150 -2.88 -3.79 -18.67
CA SER A 150 -4.07 -2.91 -18.66
C SER A 150 -5.40 -3.66 -18.77
N GLY A 151 -5.45 -4.81 -19.45
CA GLY A 151 -6.67 -5.64 -19.55
C GLY A 151 -7.20 -6.18 -18.21
N ARG A 152 -6.45 -6.03 -17.11
CA ARG A 152 -6.96 -6.36 -15.78
C ARG A 152 -8.11 -5.46 -15.35
N ALA A 153 -8.13 -4.20 -15.77
CA ALA A 153 -9.21 -3.26 -15.46
C ALA A 153 -10.59 -3.80 -15.87
N LYS A 154 -10.71 -4.33 -17.10
CA LYS A 154 -11.95 -4.96 -17.57
C LYS A 154 -12.37 -6.17 -16.75
N LYS A 155 -11.39 -6.94 -16.19
CA LYS A 155 -11.68 -8.08 -15.31
C LYS A 155 -12.17 -7.62 -13.93
N TYR A 156 -11.65 -6.50 -13.43
CA TYR A 156 -12.11 -5.90 -12.18
C TYR A 156 -13.55 -5.40 -12.32
N ALA A 157 -13.87 -4.67 -13.39
CA ALA A 157 -15.22 -4.20 -13.68
C ALA A 157 -16.28 -5.33 -13.78
N LYS A 158 -15.86 -6.53 -14.19
CA LYS A 158 -16.74 -7.72 -14.18
C LYS A 158 -16.86 -8.40 -12.80
N THR A 159 -15.99 -8.06 -11.87
CA THR A 159 -15.91 -8.76 -10.59
C THR A 159 -16.49 -7.94 -9.46
N PHE A 160 -16.16 -6.67 -9.40
CA PHE A 160 -16.50 -5.74 -8.32
C PHE A 160 -17.53 -4.72 -8.79
N ASP A 161 -18.34 -4.23 -7.88
CA ASP A 161 -19.32 -3.18 -8.10
C ASP A 161 -18.71 -1.81 -7.80
N LYS A 162 -17.79 -1.73 -6.82
CA LYS A 162 -17.06 -0.52 -6.46
C LYS A 162 -15.58 -0.78 -6.19
N LEU A 163 -14.74 0.16 -6.64
CA LEU A 163 -13.29 0.15 -6.43
C LEU A 163 -12.86 1.44 -5.72
N TYR A 164 -12.12 1.28 -4.63
CA TYR A 164 -11.44 2.36 -3.94
C TYR A 164 -9.96 2.36 -4.35
N ALA A 165 -9.61 3.25 -5.26
CA ALA A 165 -8.24 3.45 -5.74
C ALA A 165 -7.51 4.43 -4.82
N PHE A 166 -6.18 4.36 -4.74
CA PHE A 166 -5.44 5.30 -3.91
C PHE A 166 -5.26 6.66 -4.60
N PHE A 167 -5.19 6.68 -5.92
CA PHE A 167 -4.84 7.88 -6.66
C PHE A 167 -5.87 8.23 -7.74
N GLU A 168 -6.10 9.52 -7.95
CA GLU A 168 -7.03 10.01 -8.96
C GLU A 168 -6.67 9.59 -10.38
N PHE A 169 -5.37 9.53 -10.72
CA PHE A 169 -4.94 9.11 -12.05
C PHE A 169 -5.29 7.65 -12.37
N GLU A 170 -5.56 6.82 -11.36
CA GLU A 170 -5.98 5.42 -11.56
C GLU A 170 -7.45 5.31 -11.97
N VAL A 171 -8.31 6.23 -11.54
CA VAL A 171 -9.77 6.18 -11.73
C VAL A 171 -10.19 5.98 -13.19
N PRO A 172 -9.67 6.75 -14.18
CA PRO A 172 -10.09 6.61 -15.58
C PRO A 172 -9.83 5.22 -16.19
N TYR A 173 -8.83 4.48 -15.66
CA TYR A 173 -8.55 3.13 -16.15
C TYR A 173 -9.67 2.13 -15.88
N PHE A 174 -10.49 2.38 -14.86
CA PHE A 174 -11.56 1.48 -14.42
C PHE A 174 -12.93 2.00 -14.83
N THR A 175 -13.21 3.30 -14.68
CA THR A 175 -14.49 3.92 -15.02
C THR A 175 -14.82 3.76 -16.51
N LYS A 176 -13.82 3.78 -17.39
CA LYS A 176 -14.03 3.49 -18.83
C LYS A 176 -14.55 2.07 -19.11
N HIS A 177 -14.51 1.18 -18.14
CA HIS A 177 -15.06 -0.17 -18.24
C HIS A 177 -16.35 -0.33 -17.41
N GLY A 178 -16.92 0.79 -16.90
CA GLY A 178 -18.16 0.81 -16.14
C GLY A 178 -18.01 0.43 -14.66
N LEU A 179 -16.77 0.37 -14.11
CA LEU A 179 -16.57 0.15 -12.67
C LEU A 179 -16.66 1.47 -11.92
N ASP A 180 -17.61 1.58 -10.99
CA ASP A 180 -17.64 2.72 -10.07
C ASP A 180 -16.34 2.75 -9.28
N THR A 181 -15.57 3.81 -9.47
CA THR A 181 -14.23 3.93 -8.92
C THR A 181 -14.01 5.32 -8.36
N VAL A 182 -13.52 5.38 -7.13
CA VAL A 182 -13.22 6.63 -6.43
C VAL A 182 -11.79 6.59 -5.90
N ALA A 183 -11.08 7.72 -5.99
CA ALA A 183 -9.78 7.89 -5.34
C ALA A 183 -9.99 8.24 -3.87
N VAL A 184 -9.34 7.51 -2.97
CA VAL A 184 -9.50 7.68 -1.51
C VAL A 184 -8.25 8.21 -0.82
N GLY A 185 -7.15 8.38 -1.56
CA GLY A 185 -5.85 8.75 -1.02
C GLY A 185 -5.03 7.56 -0.52
N HIS A 186 -3.76 7.81 -0.28
CA HIS A 186 -2.84 6.77 0.18
C HIS A 186 -2.95 6.56 1.71
N PRO A 187 -3.14 5.33 2.20
CA PRO A 187 -3.46 5.08 3.62
C PRO A 187 -2.44 5.61 4.63
N ILE A 188 -1.15 5.69 4.25
CA ILE A 188 -0.11 6.19 5.15
C ILE A 188 0.01 7.71 5.14
N ALA A 189 -0.60 8.41 4.19
CA ALA A 189 -0.40 9.84 3.97
C ALA A 189 -0.84 10.69 5.17
N ASN A 190 -1.99 10.39 5.76
CA ASN A 190 -2.51 11.10 6.94
C ASN A 190 -1.57 11.03 8.15
N GLY A 191 -0.78 9.97 8.24
CA GLY A 191 0.21 9.79 9.31
C GLY A 191 1.54 10.50 9.07
N LEU A 192 1.83 10.94 7.84
CA LEU A 192 3.15 11.45 7.43
C LEU A 192 3.12 12.90 6.96
N ILE A 193 2.11 13.29 6.16
CA ILE A 193 1.99 14.67 5.68
C ILE A 193 1.84 15.61 6.86
N GLY A 194 2.67 16.67 6.88
CA GLY A 194 2.69 17.66 7.95
C GLY A 194 3.56 17.29 9.17
N LYS A 195 4.07 16.06 9.28
CA LYS A 195 5.04 15.68 10.34
C LYS A 195 6.49 16.01 9.98
N LYS A 196 6.68 17.05 9.20
CA LYS A 196 7.99 17.53 8.74
C LYS A 196 8.86 17.97 9.90
N SER A 197 10.11 17.55 9.92
CA SER A 197 11.11 18.26 10.69
C SER A 197 11.48 19.54 9.95
N ARG A 198 10.97 20.68 10.42
CA ARG A 198 11.34 22.01 9.88
C ARG A 198 12.71 22.49 10.35
N LYS A 199 13.34 21.82 11.29
CA LYS A 199 14.68 22.17 11.77
C LYS A 199 15.71 21.44 10.94
N SER A 200 16.55 22.18 10.22
CA SER A 200 17.84 21.64 9.77
C SER A 200 18.57 21.19 11.03
N SER A 201 18.70 19.88 11.21
CA SER A 201 19.63 19.36 12.22
C SER A 201 21.02 19.87 11.84
N GLU A 202 21.82 20.30 12.82
CA GLU A 202 23.23 20.62 12.59
C GLU A 202 23.96 19.42 11.98
N GLU A 203 23.49 18.23 12.27
CA GLU A 203 24.00 16.96 11.74
C GLU A 203 23.31 16.58 10.42
N LYS A 204 24.06 16.47 9.33
CA LYS A 204 23.55 16.08 8.02
C LYS A 204 23.56 14.55 7.90
N ILE A 205 22.40 13.92 7.99
CA ILE A 205 22.24 12.47 7.88
C ILE A 205 21.94 12.06 6.45
N ILE A 206 22.70 11.09 5.92
CA ILE A 206 22.40 10.39 4.68
C ILE A 206 21.82 9.03 5.04
N SER A 207 20.58 8.79 4.64
CA SER A 207 19.92 7.50 4.83
C SER A 207 20.13 6.59 3.62
N LEU A 208 20.76 5.42 3.86
CA LEU A 208 20.96 4.38 2.86
C LEU A 208 19.90 3.31 3.05
N ILE A 209 18.99 3.14 2.09
CA ILE A 209 17.81 2.27 2.24
C ILE A 209 17.82 1.22 1.13
N PRO A 210 18.49 0.06 1.35
CA PRO A 210 18.70 -0.95 0.31
C PRO A 210 17.46 -1.79 -0.03
N GLY A 211 16.36 -1.58 0.69
CA GLY A 211 15.12 -2.35 0.56
C GLY A 211 14.83 -3.27 1.74
N SER A 212 13.69 -3.94 1.70
CA SER A 212 13.23 -4.85 2.75
C SER A 212 13.38 -6.34 2.39
N ARG A 213 13.62 -6.65 1.12
CA ARG A 213 13.77 -8.02 0.63
C ARG A 213 15.26 -8.38 0.50
N MET A 214 15.63 -9.57 0.93
CA MET A 214 17.02 -10.07 0.84
C MET A 214 17.60 -9.93 -0.59
N SER A 215 16.80 -10.17 -1.62
CA SER A 215 17.23 -10.05 -3.02
C SER A 215 17.52 -8.60 -3.44
N GLU A 216 16.86 -7.61 -2.86
CA GLU A 216 17.10 -6.18 -3.08
C GLU A 216 18.36 -5.76 -2.34
N VAL A 217 18.45 -6.11 -1.06
CA VAL A 217 19.61 -5.80 -0.20
C VAL A 217 20.89 -6.34 -0.79
N LYS A 218 20.94 -7.63 -1.18
CA LYS A 218 22.14 -8.23 -1.78
C LYS A 218 22.62 -7.52 -3.06
N ARG A 219 21.73 -6.84 -3.79
CA ARG A 219 22.09 -6.12 -5.03
C ARG A 219 22.48 -4.67 -4.79
N LEU A 220 21.83 -3.99 -3.84
CA LEU A 220 22.01 -2.56 -3.62
C LEU A 220 23.04 -2.24 -2.53
N LEU A 221 23.16 -3.08 -1.51
CA LEU A 221 24.07 -2.84 -0.40
C LEU A 221 25.54 -2.66 -0.83
N PRO A 222 26.09 -3.50 -1.75
CA PRO A 222 27.45 -3.28 -2.26
C PRO A 222 27.62 -1.92 -2.96
N VAL A 223 26.65 -1.52 -3.79
CA VAL A 223 26.71 -0.23 -4.49
C VAL A 223 26.60 0.93 -3.49
N MET A 224 25.77 0.80 -2.45
CA MET A 224 25.64 1.81 -1.38
C MET A 224 26.93 1.93 -0.56
N HIS A 225 27.63 0.80 -0.32
CA HIS A 225 28.97 0.81 0.28
C HIS A 225 29.96 1.63 -0.53
N ASP A 226 30.10 1.28 -1.82
CA ASP A 226 31.04 1.95 -2.71
C ASP A 226 30.67 3.44 -2.90
N THR A 227 29.38 3.75 -2.93
CA THR A 227 28.88 5.14 -2.95
C THR A 227 29.28 5.90 -1.68
N MET A 228 29.10 5.30 -0.50
CA MET A 228 29.48 5.90 0.77
C MET A 228 31.00 6.17 0.81
N ASP A 229 31.82 5.21 0.41
CA ASP A 229 33.28 5.37 0.30
C ASP A 229 33.64 6.52 -0.66
N MET A 230 32.98 6.59 -1.81
CA MET A 230 33.21 7.63 -2.81
C MET A 230 32.79 9.02 -2.27
N LEU A 231 31.65 9.12 -1.60
CA LEU A 231 31.21 10.35 -0.93
C LEU A 231 32.23 10.82 0.10
N CYS A 232 32.72 9.93 0.96
CA CYS A 232 33.74 10.27 1.96
C CYS A 232 35.03 10.76 1.32
N ARG A 233 35.49 10.13 0.22
CA ARG A 233 36.70 10.56 -0.52
C ARG A 233 36.52 11.90 -1.22
N ASN A 234 35.28 12.27 -1.55
CA ASN A 234 34.95 13.57 -2.17
C ASN A 234 34.61 14.66 -1.15
N GLY A 235 35.00 14.50 0.12
CA GLY A 235 34.92 15.57 1.13
C GLY A 235 33.61 15.57 1.94
N TYR A 236 32.73 14.58 1.76
CA TYR A 236 31.48 14.46 2.52
C TYR A 236 31.64 13.67 3.84
N THR A 237 32.81 13.75 4.48
CA THR A 237 33.14 13.05 5.75
C THR A 237 32.38 13.61 6.96
N GLY A 238 31.86 14.84 6.87
CA GLY A 238 31.03 15.46 7.92
C GLY A 238 29.56 14.98 7.91
N TYR A 239 29.20 14.04 7.02
CA TYR A 239 27.85 13.47 6.98
C TYR A 239 27.82 12.15 7.75
N LYS A 240 26.73 11.93 8.48
CA LYS A 240 26.45 10.66 9.15
C LYS A 240 25.66 9.73 8.23
N PHE A 241 26.13 8.51 8.05
CA PHE A 241 25.42 7.50 7.24
C PHE A 241 24.63 6.58 8.14
N VAL A 242 23.37 6.33 7.80
CA VAL A 242 22.46 5.50 8.59
C VAL A 242 21.70 4.53 7.68
N ILE A 243 21.59 3.27 8.08
CA ILE A 243 20.81 2.23 7.39
C ILE A 243 19.66 1.79 8.30
N PRO A 244 18.40 2.03 7.94
CA PRO A 244 17.27 1.40 8.62
C PRO A 244 17.19 -0.08 8.24
N VAL A 245 17.18 -0.97 9.24
CA VAL A 245 17.18 -2.42 9.06
C VAL A 245 15.85 -3.06 9.46
N VAL A 246 15.43 -4.06 8.69
CA VAL A 246 14.27 -4.92 9.00
C VAL A 246 14.75 -6.31 9.38
N GLU A 247 14.05 -6.98 10.29
CA GLU A 247 14.43 -8.29 10.84
C GLU A 247 14.93 -9.32 9.80
N PRO A 248 14.27 -9.54 8.65
CA PRO A 248 14.72 -10.56 7.69
C PRO A 248 16.09 -10.26 7.04
N THR A 249 16.56 -8.99 7.07
CA THR A 249 17.80 -8.56 6.39
C THR A 249 18.86 -8.05 7.36
N GLU A 250 18.52 -7.85 8.61
CA GLU A 250 19.36 -7.20 9.61
C GLU A 250 20.68 -7.93 9.84
N GLU A 251 20.63 -9.25 10.03
CA GLU A 251 21.84 -10.04 10.29
C GLU A 251 22.80 -10.01 9.09
N TYR A 252 22.27 -10.11 7.87
CA TYR A 252 23.06 -10.01 6.66
C TYR A 252 23.74 -8.64 6.57
N ILE A 253 23.01 -7.54 6.77
CA ILE A 253 23.56 -6.18 6.74
C ILE A 253 24.62 -6.01 7.83
N LYS A 254 24.36 -6.45 9.07
CA LYS A 254 25.33 -6.42 10.17
C LYS A 254 26.65 -7.13 9.84
N ASN A 255 26.57 -8.27 9.16
CA ASN A 255 27.76 -9.03 8.77
C ASN A 255 28.54 -8.33 7.64
N GLU A 256 27.87 -7.81 6.62
CA GLU A 256 28.52 -7.10 5.52
C GLU A 256 29.25 -5.84 5.99
N ILE A 257 28.62 -5.00 6.80
CA ILE A 257 29.22 -3.73 7.23
C ILE A 257 30.44 -3.90 8.17
N LYS A 258 30.69 -5.09 8.74
CA LYS A 258 31.87 -5.35 9.57
C LYS A 258 33.17 -5.09 8.81
N HIS A 259 33.15 -5.31 7.48
CA HIS A 259 34.30 -5.19 6.59
C HIS A 259 34.41 -3.81 5.93
N TRP A 260 33.44 -2.90 6.14
CA TRP A 260 33.47 -1.58 5.54
C TRP A 260 34.48 -0.66 6.23
N ARG A 261 35.16 0.18 5.46
CA ARG A 261 36.08 1.18 5.98
C ARG A 261 35.39 2.24 6.83
N PHE A 262 34.28 2.78 6.31
CA PHE A 262 33.41 3.69 7.03
C PHE A 262 32.19 2.91 7.52
N LYS A 263 31.78 3.14 8.77
CA LYS A 263 30.69 2.37 9.39
C LYS A 263 29.41 3.21 9.40
N PRO A 264 28.36 2.79 8.70
CA PRO A 264 27.06 3.40 8.89
C PRO A 264 26.48 2.98 10.24
N GLU A 265 25.66 3.84 10.84
CA GLU A 265 24.83 3.47 11.98
C GLU A 265 23.66 2.62 11.49
N LEU A 266 23.27 1.61 12.29
CA LEU A 266 22.07 0.82 12.05
C LEU A 266 20.96 1.26 12.99
N VAL A 267 19.77 1.48 12.42
CA VAL A 267 18.57 1.86 13.17
C VAL A 267 17.47 0.85 12.85
N SER A 268 16.71 0.45 13.85
CA SER A 268 15.53 -0.41 13.63
C SER A 268 14.54 0.27 12.69
N ALA A 269 13.96 -0.48 11.77
CA ALA A 269 12.89 0.04 10.90
C ALA A 269 11.64 0.49 11.68
N HIS A 270 11.47 0.08 12.93
CA HIS A 270 10.43 0.63 13.82
C HIS A 270 10.65 2.12 14.09
N ASP A 271 11.91 2.55 14.19
CA ASP A 271 12.28 3.93 14.48
C ASP A 271 12.56 4.75 13.21
N ARG A 272 12.26 4.19 12.02
CA ARG A 272 12.59 4.80 10.72
C ARG A 272 12.03 6.21 10.53
N TYR A 273 10.86 6.51 11.07
CA TYR A 273 10.25 7.84 10.91
C TYR A 273 11.01 8.91 11.71
N ASP A 274 11.59 8.57 12.86
CA ASP A 274 12.43 9.49 13.61
C ASP A 274 13.80 9.70 12.93
N LEU A 275 14.33 8.67 12.28
CA LEU A 275 15.46 8.80 11.38
C LEU A 275 15.11 9.69 10.17
N PHE A 276 13.98 9.42 9.50
CA PHE A 276 13.58 10.16 8.30
C PHE A 276 13.38 11.65 8.58
N LYS A 277 12.81 12.03 9.71
CA LYS A 277 12.69 13.44 10.11
C LYS A 277 14.03 14.18 10.19
N LYS A 278 15.13 13.46 10.43
CA LYS A 278 16.50 14.01 10.53
C LYS A 278 17.29 13.83 9.23
N THR A 279 16.76 13.07 8.27
CA THR A 279 17.44 12.74 7.03
C THR A 279 17.61 13.97 6.15
N TYR A 280 18.84 14.25 5.75
CA TYR A 280 19.16 15.34 4.83
C TYR A 280 18.94 14.94 3.37
N ILE A 281 19.46 13.77 2.96
CA ILE A 281 19.25 13.14 1.64
C ILE A 281 19.11 11.63 1.88
N ALA A 282 18.20 10.99 1.16
CA ALA A 282 18.09 9.55 1.14
C ALA A 282 18.58 8.96 -0.19
N ILE A 283 19.22 7.80 -0.13
CA ILE A 283 19.49 6.92 -1.29
C ILE A 283 18.67 5.65 -1.04
N ALA A 284 17.59 5.49 -1.78
CA ALA A 284 16.57 4.51 -1.44
C ALA A 284 16.19 3.59 -2.60
N ALA A 285 15.99 2.31 -2.29
CA ALA A 285 15.35 1.38 -3.21
C ALA A 285 13.95 1.89 -3.60
N SER A 286 13.56 1.68 -4.86
CA SER A 286 12.21 1.97 -5.32
C SER A 286 11.19 1.08 -4.60
N GLY A 287 10.12 1.67 -4.07
CA GLY A 287 9.05 0.96 -3.34
C GLY A 287 8.27 1.90 -2.43
N THR A 288 7.54 1.34 -1.47
CA THR A 288 6.73 2.10 -0.51
C THR A 288 7.53 3.15 0.25
N VAL A 289 8.80 2.83 0.57
CA VAL A 289 9.67 3.76 1.31
C VAL A 289 9.94 5.06 0.54
N SER A 290 10.02 5.03 -0.79
CA SER A 290 10.19 6.25 -1.59
C SER A 290 8.96 7.17 -1.51
N ALA A 291 7.77 6.60 -1.37
CA ALA A 291 6.54 7.37 -1.11
C ALA A 291 6.53 7.95 0.32
N GLU A 292 6.94 7.17 1.33
CA GLU A 292 7.09 7.67 2.70
C GLU A 292 8.04 8.87 2.77
N LEU A 293 9.18 8.78 2.10
CA LEU A 293 10.17 9.85 2.02
C LEU A 293 9.62 11.09 1.29
N ALA A 294 8.81 10.88 0.24
CA ALA A 294 8.17 11.97 -0.50
C ALA A 294 7.14 12.72 0.37
N MET A 295 6.30 12.00 1.11
CA MET A 295 5.32 12.58 2.04
C MET A 295 5.98 13.33 3.19
N LEU A 296 7.21 12.97 3.56
CA LEU A 296 8.04 13.65 4.56
C LEU A 296 8.91 14.75 3.94
N HIS A 297 8.78 15.01 2.64
CA HIS A 297 9.54 16.01 1.87
C HIS A 297 11.07 15.86 1.97
N ILE A 298 11.54 14.63 1.92
CA ILE A 298 12.96 14.30 1.98
C ILE A 298 13.51 14.15 0.57
N PRO A 299 14.48 14.97 0.13
CA PRO A 299 15.15 14.78 -1.14
C PRO A 299 15.78 13.39 -1.23
N THR A 300 15.41 12.63 -2.27
CA THR A 300 15.76 11.22 -2.37
C THR A 300 16.28 10.88 -3.76
N ILE A 301 17.36 10.09 -3.82
CA ILE A 301 17.83 9.42 -5.02
C ILE A 301 17.21 8.02 -5.02
N VAL A 302 16.36 7.74 -6.00
CA VAL A 302 15.73 6.43 -6.13
C VAL A 302 16.61 5.51 -6.96
N VAL A 303 16.97 4.37 -6.40
CA VAL A 303 17.80 3.36 -7.06
C VAL A 303 17.02 2.06 -7.23
N TYR A 304 17.12 1.45 -8.41
CA TYR A 304 16.46 0.17 -8.65
C TYR A 304 17.28 -0.73 -9.58
N LYS A 305 17.78 -1.84 -9.04
CA LYS A 305 18.63 -2.79 -9.75
C LYS A 305 17.90 -4.13 -9.90
N MET A 306 17.39 -4.39 -11.09
CA MET A 306 16.72 -5.65 -11.42
C MET A 306 17.72 -6.73 -11.81
N ASN A 307 17.29 -7.99 -11.74
CA ASN A 307 18.03 -9.07 -12.41
C ASN A 307 18.05 -8.80 -13.93
N PRO A 308 19.19 -9.01 -14.64
CA PRO A 308 19.31 -8.76 -16.07
C PRO A 308 18.19 -9.41 -16.93
N ILE A 309 17.78 -10.62 -16.60
CA ILE A 309 16.68 -11.33 -17.30
C ILE A 309 15.34 -10.61 -17.07
N THR A 310 15.07 -10.17 -15.84
CA THR A 310 13.86 -9.41 -15.50
C THR A 310 13.88 -8.02 -16.14
N THR A 311 15.05 -7.42 -16.31
CA THR A 311 15.21 -6.11 -16.98
C THR A 311 14.84 -6.19 -18.45
N TRP A 312 15.25 -7.26 -19.14
CA TRP A 312 14.93 -7.45 -20.55
C TRP A 312 13.42 -7.66 -20.78
N ILE A 313 12.79 -8.49 -19.96
CA ILE A 313 11.34 -8.72 -20.00
C ILE A 313 10.58 -7.46 -19.55
N GLY A 314 11.07 -6.79 -18.50
CA GLY A 314 10.46 -5.59 -17.93
C GLY A 314 10.40 -4.43 -18.92
N LYS A 315 11.45 -4.17 -19.70
CA LYS A 315 11.49 -3.11 -20.72
C LYS A 315 10.42 -3.27 -21.80
N GLN A 316 9.95 -4.51 -22.08
CA GLN A 316 8.91 -4.77 -23.06
C GLN A 316 7.48 -4.68 -22.49
N ILE A 317 7.34 -4.81 -21.16
CA ILE A 317 6.04 -4.93 -20.48
C ILE A 317 5.67 -3.67 -19.69
N ILE A 318 6.68 -2.98 -19.14
CA ILE A 318 6.48 -1.78 -18.30
C ILE A 318 6.41 -0.55 -19.22
N LYS A 319 5.28 0.14 -19.19
CA LYS A 319 4.98 1.30 -20.04
C LYS A 319 5.14 2.64 -19.31
N VAL A 320 5.78 2.63 -18.15
CA VAL A 320 5.92 3.85 -17.35
C VAL A 320 7.31 4.44 -17.52
N GLU A 321 7.37 5.76 -17.58
CA GLU A 321 8.60 6.54 -17.66
C GLU A 321 9.34 6.53 -16.32
N TRP A 322 8.61 6.51 -15.20
CA TRP A 322 9.14 6.57 -13.84
C TRP A 322 8.77 5.36 -13.00
N VAL A 323 9.57 5.09 -11.97
CA VAL A 323 9.36 4.02 -10.99
C VAL A 323 8.96 4.54 -9.61
N SER A 324 9.25 5.78 -9.27
CA SER A 324 8.81 6.41 -8.02
C SER A 324 7.41 7.00 -8.15
N LEU A 325 6.58 6.77 -7.14
CA LEU A 325 5.20 7.25 -7.16
C LEU A 325 5.10 8.78 -7.28
N VAL A 326 6.01 9.53 -6.65
CA VAL A 326 5.95 11.00 -6.73
C VAL A 326 6.20 11.54 -8.14
N ASN A 327 7.12 10.93 -8.89
CA ASN A 327 7.35 11.30 -10.29
C ASN A 327 6.12 10.97 -11.15
N ILE A 328 5.50 9.81 -10.91
CA ILE A 328 4.28 9.39 -11.59
C ILE A 328 3.11 10.34 -11.28
N LEU A 329 2.92 10.67 -10.01
CA LEU A 329 1.84 11.56 -9.56
C LEU A 329 1.95 12.96 -10.15
N LEU A 330 3.15 13.53 -10.17
CA LEU A 330 3.41 14.88 -10.71
C LEU A 330 3.68 14.86 -12.22
N ASN A 331 3.75 13.68 -12.85
CA ASN A 331 4.06 13.52 -14.26
C ASN A 331 5.32 14.27 -14.70
N ARG A 332 6.35 14.28 -13.85
CA ARG A 332 7.66 14.89 -14.09
C ARG A 332 8.71 14.29 -13.16
N THR A 333 9.98 14.48 -13.51
CA THR A 333 11.10 14.05 -12.66
C THR A 333 11.24 15.00 -11.46
N VAL A 334 10.86 14.53 -10.28
CA VAL A 334 11.09 15.16 -8.98
C VAL A 334 12.28 14.50 -8.29
N TYR A 335 12.20 13.18 -8.13
CA TYR A 335 13.31 12.37 -7.66
C TYR A 335 14.17 11.90 -8.83
N PRO A 336 15.50 12.07 -8.78
CA PRO A 336 16.38 11.41 -9.71
C PRO A 336 16.25 9.89 -9.55
N GLU A 337 16.05 9.19 -10.67
CA GLU A 337 15.93 7.73 -10.72
C GLU A 337 17.11 7.12 -11.47
N ILE A 338 17.85 6.27 -10.78
CA ILE A 338 18.99 5.55 -11.35
C ILE A 338 18.60 4.08 -11.42
N LEU A 339 18.47 3.56 -12.65
CA LEU A 339 17.82 2.27 -12.88
C LEU A 339 18.75 1.28 -13.59
N GLY A 340 18.64 0.02 -13.23
CA GLY A 340 19.30 -1.10 -13.93
C GLY A 340 20.84 -1.02 -13.86
N ASN A 341 21.50 -1.03 -15.01
CA ASN A 341 22.98 -0.99 -15.11
C ASN A 341 23.56 0.39 -14.78
N ASN A 342 22.74 1.44 -14.78
CA ASN A 342 23.17 2.79 -14.42
C ASN A 342 23.30 2.97 -12.89
N VAL A 343 22.90 1.97 -12.09
CA VAL A 343 23.07 1.99 -10.62
C VAL A 343 24.55 1.75 -10.31
N THR A 344 25.33 2.84 -10.38
CA THR A 344 26.76 2.87 -10.08
C THR A 344 27.07 3.96 -9.05
N PRO A 345 28.16 3.83 -8.27
CA PRO A 345 28.57 4.84 -7.29
C PRO A 345 28.74 6.23 -7.90
N GLU A 346 29.29 6.32 -9.12
CA GLU A 346 29.55 7.58 -9.84
C GLU A 346 28.23 8.31 -10.17
N ASN A 347 27.25 7.58 -10.69
CA ASN A 347 25.95 8.17 -11.03
C ASN A 347 25.20 8.62 -9.77
N ILE A 348 25.30 7.86 -8.68
CA ILE A 348 24.70 8.23 -7.41
C ILE A 348 25.41 9.45 -6.82
N LEU A 349 26.75 9.53 -6.87
CA LEU A 349 27.51 10.69 -6.44
C LEU A 349 27.10 11.93 -7.23
N ASN A 350 27.01 11.85 -8.56
CA ASN A 350 26.59 12.97 -9.41
C ASN A 350 25.18 13.45 -9.02
N ALA A 351 24.22 12.56 -8.84
CA ALA A 351 22.88 12.90 -8.40
C ALA A 351 22.90 13.52 -6.98
N PHE A 352 23.71 12.98 -6.08
CA PHE A 352 23.87 13.51 -4.73
C PHE A 352 24.38 14.96 -4.74
N GLN A 353 25.42 15.23 -5.54
CA GLN A 353 25.99 16.58 -5.69
C GLN A 353 24.93 17.57 -6.19
N GLN A 354 24.09 17.16 -7.15
CA GLN A 354 22.98 18.02 -7.60
C GLN A 354 21.96 18.31 -6.47
N LEU A 355 21.67 17.33 -5.61
CA LEU A 355 20.76 17.49 -4.48
C LEU A 355 21.35 18.33 -3.34
N THR A 356 22.68 18.51 -3.28
CA THR A 356 23.32 19.39 -2.29
C THR A 356 23.28 20.86 -2.70
N ILE A 357 23.02 21.20 -3.97
CA ILE A 357 22.84 22.56 -4.45
C ILE A 357 21.55 23.14 -3.86
N PRO A 358 21.61 24.28 -3.13
CA PRO A 358 20.45 24.79 -2.40
C PRO A 358 19.21 25.01 -3.27
N SER A 359 19.38 25.61 -4.48
CA SER A 359 18.27 25.85 -5.40
C SER A 359 17.59 24.57 -5.90
N ASN A 360 18.37 23.53 -6.20
CA ASN A 360 17.83 22.24 -6.63
C ASN A 360 17.08 21.55 -5.49
N ARG A 361 17.65 21.62 -4.28
CA ARG A 361 17.03 21.07 -3.09
C ARG A 361 15.70 21.76 -2.78
N GLU A 362 15.66 23.09 -2.83
CA GLU A 362 14.43 23.86 -2.61
C GLU A 362 13.36 23.53 -3.65
N LYS A 363 13.75 23.42 -4.92
CA LYS A 363 12.84 23.00 -5.99
C LYS A 363 12.20 21.65 -5.69
N ILE A 364 13.00 20.64 -5.29
CA ILE A 364 12.46 19.31 -4.95
C ILE A 364 11.49 19.41 -3.77
N ILE A 365 11.81 20.15 -2.71
CA ILE A 365 10.93 20.32 -1.56
C ILE A 365 9.60 20.97 -1.96
N ASN A 366 9.63 21.96 -2.86
CA ASN A 366 8.44 22.60 -3.40
C ASN A 366 7.60 21.62 -4.23
N ASP A 367 8.23 20.83 -5.10
CA ASP A 367 7.55 19.78 -5.86
C ASP A 367 6.91 18.73 -4.94
N LEU A 368 7.61 18.30 -3.87
CA LEU A 368 7.07 17.36 -2.88
C LEU A 368 5.88 17.95 -2.10
N THR A 369 5.92 19.28 -1.83
CA THR A 369 4.81 19.98 -1.19
C THR A 369 3.59 20.07 -2.12
N GLU A 370 3.80 20.24 -3.42
CA GLU A 370 2.72 20.16 -4.41
C GLU A 370 2.06 18.78 -4.43
N ALA A 371 2.86 17.72 -4.29
CA ALA A 371 2.35 16.35 -4.27
C ALA A 371 1.47 16.03 -3.05
N ASP A 372 1.52 16.80 -1.96
CA ASP A 372 0.71 16.55 -0.75
C ASP A 372 -0.78 16.39 -1.06
N LYS A 373 -1.30 17.21 -2.00
CA LYS A 373 -2.69 17.17 -2.45
C LYS A 373 -3.05 15.90 -3.21
N LEU A 374 -2.06 15.27 -3.85
CA LEU A 374 -2.26 14.05 -4.63
C LEU A 374 -2.24 12.80 -3.76
N TRP A 375 -1.56 12.87 -2.61
CA TRP A 375 -1.57 11.80 -1.61
C TRP A 375 -2.89 11.71 -0.84
N LEU A 376 -3.56 12.86 -0.61
CA LEU A 376 -4.83 12.98 0.09
C LEU A 376 -5.79 13.87 -0.71
N PRO A 377 -6.41 13.37 -1.80
CA PRO A 377 -7.21 14.17 -2.73
C PRO A 377 -8.42 14.85 -2.05
N HIS A 378 -8.95 14.26 -0.98
CA HIS A 378 -10.09 14.82 -0.22
C HIS A 378 -9.66 15.52 1.08
N GLY A 379 -8.36 15.66 1.35
CA GLY A 379 -7.84 16.24 2.58
C GLY A 379 -8.10 15.42 3.86
N ILE A 380 -8.72 14.25 3.73
CA ILE A 380 -9.06 13.35 4.83
C ILE A 380 -8.44 11.96 4.60
N ASP A 381 -8.42 11.17 5.66
CA ASP A 381 -7.87 9.83 5.65
C ASP A 381 -8.58 8.88 4.68
N ALA A 382 -7.83 7.99 4.03
CA ALA A 382 -8.38 6.98 3.13
C ALA A 382 -9.45 6.10 3.81
N ALA A 383 -9.24 5.71 5.07
CA ALA A 383 -10.21 4.91 5.81
C ALA A 383 -11.50 5.69 6.07
N GLN A 384 -11.39 6.99 6.39
CA GLN A 384 -12.54 7.87 6.57
C GLN A 384 -13.30 8.07 5.26
N THR A 385 -12.58 8.29 4.15
CA THR A 385 -13.21 8.43 2.82
C THR A 385 -13.98 7.15 2.44
N ILE A 386 -13.38 5.97 2.64
CA ILE A 386 -14.05 4.68 2.36
C ILE A 386 -15.30 4.53 3.23
N ALA A 387 -15.20 4.81 4.53
CA ALA A 387 -16.32 4.74 5.46
C ALA A 387 -17.49 5.65 5.05
N GLN A 388 -17.21 6.91 4.68
CA GLN A 388 -18.23 7.85 4.21
C GLN A 388 -18.94 7.33 2.95
N HIS A 389 -18.21 6.76 2.00
CA HIS A 389 -18.83 6.18 0.80
C HIS A 389 -19.70 4.95 1.11
N ILE A 390 -19.31 4.12 2.09
CA ILE A 390 -20.10 2.97 2.51
C ILE A 390 -21.38 3.43 3.23
N GLN A 391 -21.28 4.42 4.10
CA GLN A 391 -22.42 5.00 4.83
C GLN A 391 -23.43 5.67 3.91
N GLN A 392 -22.99 6.33 2.83
CA GLN A 392 -23.87 6.96 1.84
C GLN A 392 -24.71 5.98 1.00
N LEU A 393 -24.34 4.70 0.99
CA LEU A 393 -25.12 3.65 0.34
C LEU A 393 -26.26 3.11 1.25
N SER A 394 -26.40 3.69 2.46
CA SER A 394 -27.36 3.29 3.49
C SER A 394 -28.77 3.80 3.19
#